data_40ffaf5b7b17816c6936d71c2fa5da72
#
_entry.id   40ffaf5b7b17816c6936d71c2fa5da72
#
_cell.length_a   1.000
_cell.length_b   1.000
_cell.length_c   1.000
_cell.angle_alpha   90.00
_cell.angle_beta   90.00
_cell.angle_gamma   90.00
#
_symmetry.space_group_name_H-M   'P 1'
#
loop_
_entity.id
_entity.type
_entity.pdbx_description
1 polymer ?
#
loop_
_entity_poly.entity_id
_entity_poly.type
_entity_poly.pdbx_seq_one_letter_code
_entity_poly.pdbx_strand_id
1 'polypeptide(L)'
;AAADKEERTLTLTADDGTGSGVASIEYRIGTDGQWATYSKPIAAPSASRATVYYRATDKAGNVSASAKTDIPSDTSVPLTGYIEGDATATDVDGKASGWVKGAAALNDGKIIPDITIANEDVWGTWPNTGEMRLDYEWDREVTIDSSRVQFTSDDGGLGIPASWELQYWDALANNGAGNFVDIPDATYTVTANSPSAGWATGDAKGWSDGTWNTPVKTTKLRMVITSGSASPAVA
;
A
#
# COMPACT_ATOMS: atom_id res chain seq x y z
N ALA A 1 -5.34 16.88 16.12
CA ALA A 1 -4.15 16.95 15.27
C ALA A 1 -4.41 17.86 14.07
N ALA A 2 -3.44 18.62 13.65
CA ALA A 2 -3.51 19.50 12.49
C ALA A 2 -2.20 19.37 11.67
N ALA A 3 -2.33 19.00 10.39
CA ALA A 3 -1.21 18.94 9.47
C ALA A 3 -1.03 20.28 8.77
N ASP A 4 0.19 20.79 8.75
CA ASP A 4 0.61 21.89 7.90
C ASP A 4 1.16 21.30 6.59
N LYS A 5 0.52 21.66 5.47
CA LYS A 5 0.86 21.10 4.16
C LYS A 5 2.09 21.76 3.54
N GLU A 6 2.34 23.02 3.83
CA GLU A 6 3.49 23.77 3.28
C GLU A 6 4.78 23.41 4.01
N GLU A 7 4.73 23.39 5.33
CA GLU A 7 5.89 23.00 6.16
C GLU A 7 6.03 21.49 6.31
N ARG A 8 5.03 20.70 5.88
CA ARG A 8 4.95 19.25 6.04
C ARG A 8 5.21 18.81 7.48
N THR A 9 4.50 19.45 8.39
CA THR A 9 4.55 19.17 9.82
C THR A 9 3.18 18.79 10.37
N LEU A 10 3.17 18.04 11.48
CA LEU A 10 1.96 17.66 12.21
C LEU A 10 2.04 18.19 13.65
N THR A 11 1.09 19.03 14.01
CA THR A 11 0.90 19.49 15.37
C THR A 11 -0.15 18.65 16.08
N LEU A 12 0.20 18.12 17.26
CA LEU A 12 -0.69 17.34 18.10
C LEU A 12 -1.15 18.16 19.30
N THR A 13 -2.42 18.07 19.60
CA THR A 13 -3.04 18.64 20.82
C THR A 13 -3.91 17.58 21.48
N ALA A 14 -3.99 17.59 22.79
CA ALA A 14 -4.89 16.75 23.56
C ALA A 14 -5.63 17.59 24.58
N ASP A 15 -6.87 17.22 24.86
CA ASP A 15 -7.74 17.81 25.87
C ASP A 15 -8.39 16.66 26.65
N ASP A 16 -8.33 16.71 27.95
CA ASP A 16 -8.95 15.75 28.87
C ASP A 16 -10.29 16.27 29.44
N GLY A 17 -10.78 17.39 28.91
CA GLY A 17 -12.03 18.00 29.38
C GLY A 17 -12.00 18.37 30.87
N THR A 18 -12.88 17.72 31.64
CA THR A 18 -12.96 17.90 33.10
C THR A 18 -12.17 16.84 33.90
N GLY A 19 -11.34 16.05 33.23
CA GLY A 19 -10.56 14.97 33.83
C GLY A 19 -9.34 15.43 34.63
N SER A 20 -8.36 14.55 34.83
CA SER A 20 -7.15 14.82 35.62
C SER A 20 -6.16 15.77 34.92
N GLY A 21 -6.39 16.06 33.64
CA GLY A 21 -5.52 16.82 32.74
C GLY A 21 -4.52 15.94 32.02
N VAL A 22 -4.05 16.42 30.86
CA VAL A 22 -3.11 15.71 30.02
C VAL A 22 -1.71 15.67 30.67
N ALA A 23 -1.12 14.48 30.73
CA ALA A 23 0.26 14.28 31.19
C ALA A 23 1.25 14.29 30.03
N SER A 24 0.93 13.56 28.93
CA SER A 24 1.80 13.46 27.76
C SER A 24 1.02 13.12 26.50
N ILE A 25 1.61 13.44 25.34
CA ILE A 25 1.22 12.92 24.03
C ILE A 25 2.42 12.13 23.52
N GLU A 26 2.15 10.97 22.95
CA GLU A 26 3.15 10.13 22.28
C GLU A 26 2.75 9.93 20.81
N TYR A 27 3.74 9.76 19.96
CA TYR A 27 3.53 9.47 18.54
C TYR A 27 4.54 8.45 18.02
N ARG A 28 4.20 7.84 16.89
CA ARG A 28 5.12 7.05 16.07
C ARG A 28 4.80 7.27 14.59
N ILE A 29 5.81 7.12 13.74
CA ILE A 29 5.63 7.20 12.27
C ILE A 29 5.61 5.78 11.73
N GLY A 30 4.57 5.46 10.95
CA GLY A 30 4.32 4.10 10.46
C GLY A 30 3.81 3.15 11.55
N THR A 31 3.45 1.95 11.14
CA THR A 31 2.95 0.89 12.04
C THR A 31 4.02 0.33 12.96
N ASP A 32 5.27 0.30 12.50
CA ASP A 32 6.40 -0.34 13.16
C ASP A 32 7.33 0.66 13.87
N GLY A 33 6.99 1.96 13.80
CA GLY A 33 7.74 3.02 14.46
C GLY A 33 7.72 2.89 15.99
N GLN A 34 8.81 3.30 16.64
CA GLN A 34 8.86 3.37 18.11
C GLN A 34 8.06 4.57 18.60
N TRP A 35 7.36 4.40 19.73
CA TRP A 35 6.66 5.48 20.39
C TRP A 35 7.67 6.49 20.98
N ALA A 36 7.46 7.77 20.67
CA ALA A 36 8.26 8.90 21.14
C ALA A 36 7.35 9.94 21.80
N THR A 37 7.84 10.63 22.81
CA THR A 37 7.10 11.72 23.45
C THR A 37 7.04 12.93 22.52
N TYR A 38 5.85 13.46 22.31
CA TYR A 38 5.62 14.65 21.52
C TYR A 38 6.04 15.91 22.31
N SER A 39 6.89 16.73 21.72
CA SER A 39 7.37 17.99 22.32
C SER A 39 7.39 19.17 21.34
N LYS A 40 7.30 18.90 20.03
CA LYS A 40 7.30 19.90 18.95
C LYS A 40 6.61 19.33 17.72
N PRO A 41 6.23 20.16 16.74
CA PRO A 41 5.65 19.67 15.50
C PRO A 41 6.52 18.57 14.86
N ILE A 42 5.86 17.52 14.39
CA ILE A 42 6.48 16.34 13.78
C ILE A 42 6.69 16.64 12.30
N ALA A 43 7.95 16.71 11.86
CA ALA A 43 8.26 16.86 10.45
C ALA A 43 8.14 15.51 9.70
N ALA A 44 7.72 15.56 8.44
CA ALA A 44 7.75 14.37 7.58
C ALA A 44 9.21 13.90 7.38
N PRO A 45 9.46 12.58 7.48
CA PRO A 45 10.83 12.05 7.38
C PRO A 45 11.38 12.06 5.95
N SER A 46 10.52 12.15 4.94
CA SER A 46 10.87 12.12 3.52
C SER A 46 9.88 12.94 2.69
N ALA A 47 10.06 12.99 1.37
CA ALA A 47 9.11 13.59 0.44
C ALA A 47 7.79 12.81 0.34
N SER A 48 7.78 11.55 0.71
CA SER A 48 6.61 10.68 0.69
C SER A 48 5.59 11.04 1.77
N ARG A 49 4.35 10.59 1.60
CA ARG A 49 3.32 10.66 2.65
C ARG A 49 3.80 9.91 3.90
N ALA A 50 3.55 10.45 5.07
CA ALA A 50 3.90 9.81 6.32
C ALA A 50 2.67 9.67 7.22
N THR A 51 2.29 8.43 7.55
CA THR A 51 1.22 8.17 8.52
C THR A 51 1.77 8.24 9.93
N VAL A 52 1.20 9.13 10.74
CA VAL A 52 1.57 9.32 12.15
C VAL A 52 0.45 8.76 13.03
N TYR A 53 0.80 7.82 13.88
CA TYR A 53 -0.07 7.31 14.94
C TYR A 53 0.22 8.08 16.22
N TYR A 54 -0.81 8.43 17.01
CA TYR A 54 -0.64 9.17 18.24
C TYR A 54 -1.67 8.78 19.30
N ARG A 55 -1.32 8.99 20.56
CA ARG A 55 -2.16 8.76 21.73
C ARG A 55 -1.78 9.74 22.84
N ALA A 56 -2.67 9.94 23.79
CA ALA A 56 -2.43 10.79 24.96
C ALA A 56 -2.56 9.97 26.24
N THR A 57 -1.81 10.39 27.29
CA THR A 57 -1.91 9.86 28.64
C THR A 57 -2.33 10.99 29.57
N ASP A 58 -3.32 10.78 30.40
CA ASP A 58 -3.74 11.73 31.46
C ASP A 58 -2.85 11.64 32.70
N LYS A 59 -3.03 12.57 33.63
CA LYS A 59 -2.26 12.57 34.91
C LYS A 59 -2.66 11.45 35.86
N ALA A 60 -3.77 10.78 35.64
CA ALA A 60 -4.17 9.59 36.40
C ALA A 60 -3.57 8.30 35.81
N GLY A 61 -2.88 8.38 34.66
CA GLY A 61 -2.23 7.25 34.00
C GLY A 61 -3.09 6.53 32.96
N ASN A 62 -4.28 7.03 32.61
CA ASN A 62 -5.10 6.43 31.57
C ASN A 62 -4.58 6.81 30.19
N VAL A 63 -4.53 5.84 29.27
CA VAL A 63 -4.06 6.03 27.91
C VAL A 63 -5.24 6.01 26.94
N SER A 64 -5.34 7.00 26.05
CA SER A 64 -6.38 7.05 25.04
C SER A 64 -6.20 5.94 23.98
N ALA A 65 -7.26 5.64 23.25
CA ALA A 65 -7.13 4.88 22.00
C ALA A 65 -6.17 5.59 21.03
N SER A 66 -5.42 4.82 20.25
CA SER A 66 -4.55 5.39 19.21
C SER A 66 -5.38 5.94 18.06
N ALA A 67 -5.06 7.15 17.64
CA ALA A 67 -5.56 7.77 16.41
C ALA A 67 -4.43 7.88 15.38
N LYS A 68 -4.78 8.17 14.13
CA LYS A 68 -3.79 8.39 13.07
C LYS A 68 -4.15 9.59 12.20
N THR A 69 -3.14 10.22 11.61
CA THR A 69 -3.26 11.30 10.63
C THR A 69 -2.07 11.24 9.70
N ASP A 70 -2.27 11.60 8.43
CA ASP A 70 -1.19 11.66 7.45
C ASP A 70 -0.59 13.06 7.37
N ILE A 71 0.74 13.13 7.26
CA ILE A 71 1.46 14.28 6.73
C ILE A 71 1.50 14.07 5.20
N PRO A 72 0.97 14.99 4.39
CA PRO A 72 0.94 14.82 2.94
C PRO A 72 2.33 14.68 2.34
N SER A 73 2.43 14.03 1.19
CA SER A 73 3.66 13.97 0.40
C SER A 73 4.04 15.36 -0.14
N ASP A 74 5.33 15.55 -0.41
CA ASP A 74 5.82 16.75 -1.10
C ASP A 74 5.65 16.59 -2.60
N THR A 75 4.61 17.23 -3.15
CA THR A 75 4.29 17.12 -4.57
C THR A 75 5.26 17.88 -5.48
N SER A 76 6.17 18.68 -4.92
CA SER A 76 7.24 19.35 -5.69
C SER A 76 8.43 18.43 -5.99
N VAL A 77 8.53 17.30 -5.28
CA VAL A 77 9.63 16.33 -5.44
C VAL A 77 9.08 15.09 -6.15
N PRO A 78 9.67 14.66 -7.27
CA PRO A 78 9.29 13.41 -7.93
C PRO A 78 9.47 12.21 -7.00
N LEU A 79 8.53 11.27 -7.02
CA LEU A 79 8.68 9.99 -6.35
C LEU A 79 9.67 9.13 -7.14
N THR A 80 10.55 8.41 -6.46
CA THR A 80 11.56 7.53 -7.06
C THR A 80 11.66 6.20 -6.30
N GLY A 81 12.09 5.15 -6.99
CA GLY A 81 12.17 3.81 -6.42
C GLY A 81 10.79 3.14 -6.36
N TYR A 82 10.53 2.39 -5.30
CA TYR A 82 9.23 1.77 -5.08
C TYR A 82 8.24 2.80 -4.55
N ILE A 83 7.23 3.14 -5.35
CA ILE A 83 6.29 4.24 -5.09
C ILE A 83 4.88 3.76 -4.68
N GLU A 84 4.66 2.47 -4.58
CA GLU A 84 3.37 1.88 -4.19
C GLU A 84 2.92 2.32 -2.80
N GLY A 85 3.84 2.48 -1.86
CA GLY A 85 3.56 2.96 -0.51
C GLY A 85 3.01 4.39 -0.43
N ASP A 86 3.19 5.18 -1.48
CA ASP A 86 2.65 6.56 -1.60
C ASP A 86 1.27 6.60 -2.26
N ALA A 87 0.82 5.49 -2.84
CA ALA A 87 -0.49 5.37 -3.45
C ALA A 87 -1.58 5.11 -2.42
N THR A 88 -2.83 5.39 -2.79
CA THR A 88 -4.01 4.80 -2.16
C THR A 88 -4.38 3.55 -2.96
N ALA A 89 -4.34 2.37 -2.33
CA ALA A 89 -4.72 1.12 -2.96
C ALA A 89 -6.20 0.80 -2.71
N THR A 90 -6.90 0.32 -3.73
CA THR A 90 -8.33 -0.02 -3.67
C THR A 90 -8.61 -1.34 -4.38
N ASP A 91 -9.31 -2.23 -3.71
CA ASP A 91 -9.94 -3.42 -4.33
C ASP A 91 -11.22 -2.96 -5.02
N VAL A 92 -11.15 -2.78 -6.34
CA VAL A 92 -12.25 -2.19 -7.15
C VAL A 92 -13.49 -3.09 -7.16
N ASP A 93 -13.28 -4.39 -7.18
CA ASP A 93 -14.35 -5.38 -7.30
C ASP A 93 -14.86 -5.86 -5.93
N GLY A 94 -14.21 -5.42 -4.83
CA GLY A 94 -14.60 -5.80 -3.47
C GLY A 94 -14.49 -7.30 -3.22
N LYS A 95 -13.52 -7.96 -3.81
CA LYS A 95 -13.35 -9.42 -3.78
C LYS A 95 -12.38 -9.94 -2.73
N ALA A 96 -11.76 -9.04 -1.96
CA ALA A 96 -10.91 -9.45 -0.86
C ALA A 96 -11.66 -10.35 0.14
N SER A 97 -11.01 -11.40 0.57
CA SER A 97 -11.54 -12.27 1.62
C SER A 97 -11.54 -11.55 2.97
N GLY A 98 -12.58 -11.80 3.78
CA GLY A 98 -12.71 -11.14 5.08
C GLY A 98 -11.70 -11.59 6.16
N TRP A 99 -10.85 -12.58 5.86
CA TRP A 99 -9.84 -13.13 6.76
C TRP A 99 -8.40 -12.74 6.36
N VAL A 100 -8.24 -11.86 5.38
CA VAL A 100 -6.96 -11.25 4.96
C VAL A 100 -7.00 -9.75 5.18
N LYS A 101 -5.83 -9.10 5.13
CA LYS A 101 -5.69 -7.65 5.35
C LYS A 101 -6.39 -6.80 4.28
N GLY A 102 -6.68 -7.38 3.11
CA GLY A 102 -7.32 -6.69 2.01
C GLY A 102 -6.41 -5.67 1.33
N ALA A 103 -6.98 -4.63 0.73
CA ALA A 103 -6.23 -3.62 -0.02
C ALA A 103 -5.12 -2.93 0.79
N ALA A 104 -5.23 -2.91 2.12
CA ALA A 104 -4.19 -2.35 2.98
C ALA A 104 -2.87 -3.16 2.99
N ALA A 105 -2.86 -4.39 2.45
CA ALA A 105 -1.62 -5.17 2.28
C ALA A 105 -0.84 -4.76 1.04
N LEU A 106 -1.47 -4.09 0.08
CA LEU A 106 -0.91 -3.81 -1.24
C LEU A 106 0.02 -2.60 -1.29
N ASN A 107 0.04 -1.79 -0.23
CA ASN A 107 0.80 -0.54 -0.16
C ASN A 107 1.30 -0.24 1.25
N ASP A 108 1.59 -1.24 2.04
CA ASP A 108 2.07 -1.07 3.42
C ASP A 108 3.60 -0.94 3.52
N GLY A 109 4.30 -0.99 2.39
CA GLY A 109 5.75 -0.88 2.31
C GLY A 109 6.50 -2.12 2.79
N LYS A 110 5.80 -3.24 2.98
CA LYS A 110 6.40 -4.49 3.41
C LYS A 110 6.69 -5.39 2.22
N ILE A 111 7.92 -5.82 2.13
CA ILE A 111 8.29 -6.98 1.31
C ILE A 111 8.32 -8.16 2.27
N ILE A 112 7.45 -9.13 2.09
CA ILE A 112 7.37 -10.29 2.96
C ILE A 112 8.59 -11.18 2.72
N PRO A 113 9.51 -11.31 3.68
CA PRO A 113 10.78 -12.01 3.47
C PRO A 113 10.65 -13.53 3.40
N ASP A 114 9.73 -14.10 4.10
CA ASP A 114 9.39 -15.52 4.01
C ASP A 114 7.88 -15.59 3.86
N ILE A 115 7.42 -15.86 2.64
CA ILE A 115 5.99 -16.01 2.36
C ILE A 115 5.49 -17.32 2.97
N THR A 116 5.63 -17.45 4.25
CA THR A 116 4.77 -18.33 5.02
C THR A 116 3.54 -17.51 5.28
N ILE A 117 2.44 -17.84 4.65
CA ILE A 117 1.19 -17.11 4.73
C ILE A 117 0.77 -16.91 6.18
N ALA A 118 1.19 -15.81 6.78
CA ALA A 118 0.39 -15.18 7.80
C ALA A 118 -0.71 -14.49 7.01
N ASN A 119 -1.92 -15.01 7.05
CA ASN A 119 -3.10 -14.51 6.33
C ASN A 119 -3.35 -13.00 6.49
N GLU A 120 -2.64 -12.36 7.42
CA GLU A 120 -2.82 -10.97 7.79
C GLU A 120 -2.07 -9.99 6.88
N ASP A 121 -1.05 -10.44 6.16
CA ASP A 121 -0.17 -9.56 5.37
C ASP A 121 -0.38 -9.69 3.85
N VAL A 122 -1.46 -10.29 3.40
CA VAL A 122 -1.76 -10.47 1.98
C VAL A 122 -3.12 -9.87 1.61
N TRP A 123 -3.28 -9.49 0.35
CA TRP A 123 -4.58 -9.37 -0.29
C TRP A 123 -4.89 -10.71 -0.96
N GLY A 124 -6.00 -11.32 -0.63
CA GLY A 124 -6.42 -12.60 -1.18
C GLY A 124 -7.92 -12.62 -1.43
N THR A 125 -8.36 -13.43 -2.38
CA THR A 125 -9.74 -13.37 -2.89
C THR A 125 -10.57 -14.61 -2.61
N TRP A 126 -10.03 -15.60 -1.93
CA TRP A 126 -10.78 -16.84 -1.66
C TRP A 126 -12.18 -16.56 -1.06
N PRO A 127 -13.28 -17.14 -1.58
CA PRO A 127 -13.33 -18.16 -2.64
C PRO A 127 -13.57 -17.60 -4.06
N ASN A 128 -13.31 -16.32 -4.31
CA ASN A 128 -13.60 -15.68 -5.59
C ASN A 128 -12.54 -16.01 -6.64
N THR A 129 -13.00 -16.20 -7.88
CA THR A 129 -12.17 -16.45 -9.07
C THR A 129 -12.61 -15.52 -10.20
N GLY A 130 -11.90 -15.56 -11.33
CA GLY A 130 -12.15 -14.74 -12.51
C GLY A 130 -11.22 -13.54 -12.58
N GLU A 131 -11.67 -12.47 -13.20
CA GLU A 131 -10.95 -11.21 -13.31
C GLU A 131 -11.16 -10.36 -12.05
N MET A 132 -10.11 -9.72 -11.59
CA MET A 132 -10.08 -8.86 -10.40
C MET A 132 -9.20 -7.66 -10.67
N ARG A 133 -9.60 -6.51 -10.12
CA ARG A 133 -8.94 -5.23 -10.37
C ARG A 133 -8.55 -4.57 -9.07
N LEU A 134 -7.29 -4.13 -9.04
CA LEU A 134 -6.70 -3.36 -7.95
C LEU A 134 -6.23 -2.02 -8.51
N ASP A 135 -6.71 -0.92 -7.94
CA ASP A 135 -6.30 0.42 -8.35
C ASP A 135 -5.33 1.02 -7.33
N TYR A 136 -4.29 1.69 -7.86
CA TYR A 136 -3.35 2.53 -7.13
C TYR A 136 -3.52 3.95 -7.60
N GLU A 137 -3.74 4.89 -6.70
CA GLU A 137 -3.91 6.31 -7.01
C GLU A 137 -2.94 7.16 -6.20
N TRP A 138 -2.17 8.00 -6.90
CA TRP A 138 -1.25 8.97 -6.32
C TRP A 138 -1.87 10.37 -6.33
N ASP A 139 -1.46 11.21 -5.38
CA ASP A 139 -1.88 12.61 -5.29
C ASP A 139 -1.19 13.53 -6.33
N ARG A 140 -0.36 12.95 -7.21
CA ARG A 140 0.39 13.62 -8.27
C ARG A 140 0.62 12.70 -9.46
N GLU A 141 1.09 13.28 -10.57
CA GLU A 141 1.61 12.49 -11.68
C GLU A 141 2.92 11.80 -11.27
N VAL A 142 3.00 10.50 -11.53
CA VAL A 142 4.18 9.66 -11.34
C VAL A 142 4.68 9.12 -12.67
N THR A 143 5.96 8.79 -12.75
CA THR A 143 6.55 8.11 -13.90
C THR A 143 6.90 6.68 -13.48
N ILE A 144 6.37 5.69 -14.20
CA ILE A 144 6.52 4.27 -13.91
C ILE A 144 7.21 3.61 -15.10
N ASP A 145 8.31 2.92 -14.88
CA ASP A 145 9.13 2.25 -15.89
C ASP A 145 9.12 0.72 -15.78
N SER A 146 8.69 0.19 -14.66
CA SER A 146 8.61 -1.25 -14.39
C SER A 146 7.72 -1.53 -13.18
N SER A 147 7.40 -2.79 -12.94
CA SER A 147 6.70 -3.22 -11.73
C SER A 147 7.16 -4.60 -11.28
N ARG A 148 6.92 -4.90 -10.01
CA ARG A 148 7.13 -6.20 -9.39
C ARG A 148 5.98 -6.54 -8.48
N VAL A 149 5.54 -7.79 -8.51
CA VAL A 149 4.47 -8.32 -7.67
C VAL A 149 4.87 -9.67 -7.12
N GLN A 150 4.58 -9.92 -5.85
CA GLN A 150 4.69 -11.25 -5.27
C GLN A 150 3.30 -11.89 -5.24
N PHE A 151 3.10 -12.90 -6.08
CA PHE A 151 1.92 -13.77 -5.97
C PHE A 151 2.25 -14.95 -5.08
N THR A 152 1.29 -15.34 -4.25
CA THR A 152 1.48 -16.43 -3.30
C THR A 152 0.34 -17.43 -3.35
N SER A 153 0.64 -18.68 -3.00
CA SER A 153 -0.32 -19.78 -2.89
C SER A 153 -0.10 -20.50 -1.57
N ASP A 154 -1.19 -20.97 -0.96
CA ASP A 154 -1.14 -21.86 0.21
C ASP A 154 -1.23 -23.35 -0.20
N ASP A 155 -1.18 -23.65 -1.52
CA ASP A 155 -1.48 -24.95 -2.11
C ASP A 155 -2.88 -25.48 -1.73
N GLY A 156 -3.77 -24.58 -1.32
CA GLY A 156 -5.12 -24.85 -0.89
C GLY A 156 -6.14 -23.97 -1.62
N GLY A 157 -6.70 -23.00 -0.92
CA GLY A 157 -7.71 -22.07 -1.47
C GLY A 157 -7.13 -20.88 -2.24
N LEU A 158 -5.92 -20.44 -1.85
CA LEU A 158 -5.19 -19.38 -2.53
C LEU A 158 -4.24 -19.95 -3.57
N GLY A 159 -4.12 -19.29 -4.71
CA GLY A 159 -3.32 -19.75 -5.84
C GLY A 159 -2.65 -18.65 -6.63
N ILE A 160 -1.72 -19.06 -7.47
CA ILE A 160 -1.04 -18.19 -8.42
C ILE A 160 -2.01 -17.83 -9.55
N PRO A 161 -2.06 -16.58 -10.01
CA PRO A 161 -2.92 -16.19 -11.11
C PRO A 161 -2.47 -16.84 -12.42
N ALA A 162 -3.40 -16.97 -13.37
CA ALA A 162 -3.09 -17.38 -14.74
C ALA A 162 -2.33 -16.28 -15.49
N SER A 163 -2.72 -15.03 -15.25
CA SER A 163 -2.08 -13.84 -15.83
C SER A 163 -2.38 -12.60 -14.98
N TRP A 164 -1.60 -11.59 -15.20
CA TRP A 164 -1.82 -10.24 -14.71
C TRP A 164 -1.28 -9.24 -15.71
N GLU A 165 -1.81 -8.02 -15.66
CA GLU A 165 -1.37 -6.91 -16.49
C GLU A 165 -1.59 -5.59 -15.76
N LEU A 166 -0.96 -4.52 -16.24
CA LEU A 166 -1.12 -3.18 -15.74
C LEU A 166 -1.69 -2.27 -16.82
N GLN A 167 -2.61 -1.43 -16.38
CA GLN A 167 -3.19 -0.34 -17.16
C GLN A 167 -2.87 0.97 -16.45
N TYR A 168 -2.50 2.00 -17.19
CA TYR A 168 -2.32 3.34 -16.65
C TYR A 168 -3.50 4.24 -17.02
N TRP A 169 -3.78 5.22 -16.19
CA TRP A 169 -4.81 6.22 -16.49
C TRP A 169 -4.27 7.22 -17.51
N ASP A 170 -4.83 7.20 -18.71
CA ASP A 170 -4.58 8.20 -19.72
C ASP A 170 -5.71 9.24 -19.70
N ALA A 171 -5.41 10.44 -19.23
CA ALA A 171 -6.38 11.54 -19.12
C ALA A 171 -6.87 12.04 -20.49
N LEU A 172 -6.14 11.78 -21.58
CA LEU A 172 -6.52 12.18 -22.93
C LEU A 172 -7.35 11.10 -23.66
N ALA A 173 -7.36 9.88 -23.17
CA ALA A 173 -8.17 8.81 -23.72
C ALA A 173 -9.68 9.16 -23.64
N ASN A 174 -10.50 8.44 -24.41
CA ASN A 174 -11.95 8.57 -24.41
C ASN A 174 -12.40 10.05 -24.62
N ASN A 175 -11.82 10.73 -25.64
CA ASN A 175 -12.11 12.12 -25.97
C ASN A 175 -11.85 13.13 -24.82
N GLY A 176 -10.85 12.86 -23.98
CA GLY A 176 -10.47 13.70 -22.85
C GLY A 176 -11.26 13.45 -21.57
N ALA A 177 -12.12 12.43 -21.54
CA ALA A 177 -12.78 11.98 -20.32
C ALA A 177 -11.87 11.10 -19.44
N GLY A 178 -10.75 10.64 -20.01
CA GLY A 178 -9.83 9.70 -19.39
C GLY A 178 -10.31 8.26 -19.46
N ASN A 179 -9.39 7.36 -19.46
CA ASN A 179 -9.64 5.92 -19.34
C ASN A 179 -8.37 5.18 -18.89
N PHE A 180 -8.53 4.00 -18.31
CA PHE A 180 -7.44 3.04 -18.19
C PHE A 180 -7.12 2.44 -19.55
N VAL A 181 -5.84 2.42 -19.88
CA VAL A 181 -5.32 1.84 -21.12
C VAL A 181 -4.12 0.96 -20.82
N ASP A 182 -3.93 -0.08 -21.62
CA ASP A 182 -2.82 -1.00 -21.45
C ASP A 182 -1.49 -0.28 -21.61
N ILE A 183 -0.48 -0.69 -20.85
CA ILE A 183 0.88 -0.18 -21.01
C ILE A 183 1.44 -0.75 -22.31
N PRO A 184 1.86 0.11 -23.29
CA PRO A 184 2.36 -0.36 -24.57
C PRO A 184 3.61 -1.23 -24.42
N ASP A 185 3.71 -2.29 -25.21
CA ASP A 185 4.84 -3.23 -25.26
C ASP A 185 5.19 -3.88 -23.93
N ALA A 186 4.26 -3.89 -22.98
CA ALA A 186 4.47 -4.51 -21.70
C ALA A 186 4.47 -6.04 -21.79
N THR A 187 5.35 -6.65 -21.03
CA THR A 187 5.42 -8.10 -20.80
C THR A 187 5.36 -8.40 -19.34
N TYR A 188 4.63 -9.44 -18.96
CA TYR A 188 4.38 -9.82 -17.58
C TYR A 188 4.79 -11.27 -17.35
N THR A 189 5.59 -11.51 -16.33
CA THR A 189 5.93 -12.86 -15.88
C THR A 189 5.02 -13.27 -14.72
N VAL A 190 4.84 -14.57 -14.54
CA VAL A 190 4.16 -15.12 -13.37
C VAL A 190 5.11 -16.11 -12.70
N THR A 191 5.50 -15.81 -11.48
CA THR A 191 6.40 -16.66 -10.68
C THR A 191 5.64 -17.22 -9.50
N ALA A 192 5.75 -18.55 -9.32
CA ALA A 192 5.05 -19.22 -8.25
C ALA A 192 5.84 -19.13 -6.93
N ASN A 193 5.13 -18.72 -5.87
CA ASN A 193 5.57 -18.88 -4.48
C ASN A 193 4.54 -19.74 -3.76
N SER A 194 4.91 -20.94 -3.37
CA SER A 194 4.02 -21.87 -2.68
C SER A 194 4.79 -22.90 -1.86
N PRO A 195 4.16 -23.61 -0.92
CA PRO A 195 4.78 -24.72 -0.22
C PRO A 195 5.33 -25.80 -1.15
N SER A 196 4.64 -26.12 -2.25
CA SER A 196 5.05 -27.17 -3.20
C SER A 196 6.12 -26.72 -4.20
N ALA A 197 6.09 -25.45 -4.61
CA ALA A 197 7.10 -24.88 -5.52
C ALA A 197 8.40 -24.48 -4.80
N GLY A 198 8.36 -24.46 -3.46
CA GLY A 198 9.39 -23.86 -2.62
C GLY A 198 9.20 -22.36 -2.48
N TRP A 199 9.40 -21.87 -1.25
CA TRP A 199 9.39 -20.44 -0.99
C TRP A 199 10.69 -19.84 -1.52
N ALA A 200 10.56 -18.83 -2.35
CA ALA A 200 11.73 -18.06 -2.75
C ALA A 200 12.31 -17.33 -1.52
N THR A 201 13.63 -17.37 -1.37
CA THR A 201 14.34 -16.75 -0.25
C THR A 201 15.34 -15.71 -0.73
N GLY A 202 15.61 -14.67 0.06
CA GLY A 202 16.56 -13.63 -0.27
C GLY A 202 16.01 -12.60 -1.28
N ASP A 203 16.83 -11.79 -1.91
CA ASP A 203 16.43 -10.71 -2.83
C ASP A 203 15.87 -11.20 -4.18
N ALA A 204 16.06 -12.49 -4.50
CA ALA A 204 15.57 -13.15 -5.74
C ALA A 204 14.15 -13.71 -5.62
N LYS A 205 13.38 -13.25 -4.69
CA LYS A 205 12.15 -13.84 -4.18
C LYS A 205 10.98 -13.84 -5.13
N GLY A 206 10.93 -14.79 -6.01
CA GLY A 206 9.66 -15.15 -6.65
C GLY A 206 8.88 -13.97 -7.22
N TRP A 207 9.57 -12.92 -7.66
CA TRP A 207 8.95 -11.74 -8.25
C TRP A 207 8.35 -12.08 -9.59
N SER A 208 7.14 -11.66 -9.78
CA SER A 208 6.47 -11.58 -11.06
C SER A 208 6.72 -10.17 -11.59
N ASP A 209 7.49 -10.07 -12.67
CA ASP A 209 7.95 -8.79 -13.19
C ASP A 209 7.01 -8.32 -14.32
N GLY A 210 6.71 -7.03 -14.34
CA GLY A 210 6.14 -6.29 -15.45
C GLY A 210 7.20 -5.34 -16.03
N THR A 211 7.50 -5.46 -17.31
CA THR A 211 8.52 -4.68 -18.00
C THR A 211 8.01 -4.11 -19.31
N TRP A 212 8.41 -2.90 -19.64
CA TRP A 212 8.09 -2.19 -20.89
C TRP A 212 9.21 -1.21 -21.28
N ASN A 213 9.19 -0.74 -22.54
CA ASN A 213 10.30 0.02 -23.09
C ASN A 213 10.24 1.52 -22.77
N THR A 214 9.04 2.09 -22.71
CA THR A 214 8.85 3.54 -22.55
C THR A 214 8.12 3.81 -21.24
N PRO A 215 8.73 4.54 -20.29
CA PRO A 215 8.07 4.90 -19.04
C PRO A 215 6.73 5.58 -19.29
N VAL A 216 5.71 5.23 -18.52
CA VAL A 216 4.39 5.86 -18.56
C VAL A 216 4.24 6.90 -17.47
N LYS A 217 3.54 8.00 -17.78
CA LYS A 217 3.19 9.04 -16.82
C LYS A 217 1.71 8.97 -16.50
N THR A 218 1.38 8.91 -15.22
CA THR A 218 -0.01 8.73 -14.78
C THR A 218 -0.22 9.19 -13.36
N THR A 219 -1.48 9.39 -12.98
CA THR A 219 -1.89 9.56 -11.57
C THR A 219 -2.52 8.28 -11.01
N LYS A 220 -2.85 7.29 -11.88
CA LYS A 220 -3.48 6.04 -11.45
C LYS A 220 -2.97 4.86 -12.26
N LEU A 221 -2.78 3.75 -11.57
CA LEU A 221 -2.44 2.46 -12.16
C LEU A 221 -3.50 1.45 -11.76
N ARG A 222 -3.89 0.60 -12.68
CA ARG A 222 -4.77 -0.55 -12.43
C ARG A 222 -4.00 -1.82 -12.68
N MET A 223 -4.03 -2.73 -11.72
CA MET A 223 -3.63 -4.11 -11.93
C MET A 223 -4.88 -4.94 -12.23
N VAL A 224 -4.86 -5.64 -13.34
CA VAL A 224 -5.89 -6.63 -13.71
C VAL A 224 -5.29 -8.01 -13.51
N ILE A 225 -5.92 -8.82 -12.67
CA ILE A 225 -5.46 -10.16 -12.32
C ILE A 225 -6.51 -11.15 -12.80
N THR A 226 -6.11 -12.15 -13.57
CA THR A 226 -6.99 -13.26 -13.96
C THR A 226 -6.60 -14.50 -13.15
N SER A 227 -7.57 -15.04 -12.41
CA SER A 227 -7.33 -16.25 -11.62
C SER A 227 -6.98 -17.44 -12.49
N GLY A 228 -6.17 -18.33 -11.94
CA GLY A 228 -5.97 -19.68 -12.47
C GLY A 228 -7.08 -20.63 -12.01
N SER A 229 -6.68 -21.78 -11.51
CA SER A 229 -7.60 -22.78 -10.93
C SER A 229 -8.02 -22.47 -9.49
N ALA A 230 -7.34 -21.54 -8.84
CA ALA A 230 -7.58 -21.11 -7.47
C ALA A 230 -7.70 -19.59 -7.37
N SER A 231 -8.10 -19.08 -6.21
CA SER A 231 -8.27 -17.65 -5.94
C SER A 231 -6.90 -16.97 -5.80
N PRO A 232 -6.60 -15.89 -6.52
CA PRO A 232 -5.28 -15.26 -6.45
C PRO A 232 -5.06 -14.56 -5.10
N ALA A 233 -3.77 -14.48 -4.74
CA ALA A 233 -3.30 -13.69 -3.60
C ALA A 233 -2.02 -12.93 -3.96
N VAL A 234 -1.96 -11.68 -3.48
CA VAL A 234 -0.83 -10.74 -3.60
C VAL A 234 -0.29 -10.49 -2.20
N ALA A 235 1.01 -10.64 -2.04
CA ALA A 235 1.74 -10.42 -0.79
C ALA A 235 2.55 -9.13 -0.82
#